data_43dea5a69f1233745fedeabd8ab6a904
#
_entry.id   43dea5a69f1233745fedeabd8ab6a904
#
_cell.length_a   1.000
_cell.length_b   1.000
_cell.length_c   1.000
_cell.angle_alpha   90.00
_cell.angle_beta   90.00
_cell.angle_gamma   90.00
#
_symmetry.space_group_name_H-M   'P 1'
#
loop_
_entity.id
_entity.type
_entity.pdbx_description
1 polymer ?
#
loop_
_entity_poly.entity_id
_entity_poly.type
_entity_poly.pdbx_seq_one_letter_code
_entity_poly.pdbx_strand_id
1 'polypeptide(L)'
;MPLRPFIPLHPVERAEQPKRAASRCSTCALRTVCMPPDLSPDDFARVDAMICTTRHVRRGETLFRPGDTFNSIYAVRTGSFKTIVMHRDGDEQITGFQIVGESLGLGGVYTGHHNGEAIALEDSTVCIIPFGQLEQMCREVRPMQHHVYQMMGGEIVRESSQMLLLGTMTAEQRVAAFLLNLSSRFKARGYSAAEFVLRMTRDEIGEYLGMKLETVSRMLSKFQRKGLVAAQGKQIQIVDSEGLRQI
;
A
#
# COMPACT_ATOMS: atom_id res chain seq x y z
N MET A 1 -52.77 -21.84 -15.74
CA MET A 1 -51.51 -21.08 -15.89
C MET A 1 -50.36 -22.08 -16.05
N PRO A 2 -49.71 -22.20 -17.20
CA PRO A 2 -48.66 -23.18 -17.39
C PRO A 2 -47.33 -22.66 -16.75
N LEU A 3 -46.66 -23.54 -16.04
CA LEU A 3 -45.32 -23.32 -15.44
C LEU A 3 -44.30 -23.09 -16.54
N ARG A 4 -43.50 -22.01 -16.39
CA ARG A 4 -42.37 -21.72 -17.28
C ARG A 4 -41.26 -22.77 -17.12
N PRO A 5 -40.64 -23.22 -18.21
CA PRO A 5 -39.55 -24.21 -18.11
C PRO A 5 -38.33 -23.61 -17.45
N PHE A 6 -37.68 -24.43 -16.62
CA PHE A 6 -36.42 -24.16 -15.93
C PHE A 6 -35.29 -23.99 -16.96
N ILE A 7 -34.67 -22.84 -17.03
CA ILE A 7 -33.46 -22.59 -17.85
C ILE A 7 -32.27 -23.10 -17.03
N PRO A 8 -31.51 -24.10 -17.49
CA PRO A 8 -30.31 -24.53 -16.80
C PRO A 8 -29.27 -23.43 -16.87
N LEU A 9 -28.73 -23.03 -15.71
CA LEU A 9 -27.58 -22.13 -15.61
C LEU A 9 -26.38 -22.82 -16.25
N HIS A 10 -25.84 -22.24 -17.31
CA HIS A 10 -24.58 -22.68 -17.90
C HIS A 10 -23.47 -22.57 -16.83
N PRO A 11 -22.55 -23.56 -16.73
CA PRO A 11 -21.42 -23.44 -15.85
C PRO A 11 -20.60 -22.22 -16.27
N VAL A 12 -20.35 -21.31 -15.32
CA VAL A 12 -19.45 -20.19 -15.50
C VAL A 12 -18.08 -20.80 -15.77
N GLU A 13 -17.58 -20.63 -16.99
CA GLU A 13 -16.19 -20.98 -17.33
C GLU A 13 -15.28 -20.29 -16.32
N ARG A 14 -14.53 -21.11 -15.57
CA ARG A 14 -13.46 -20.59 -14.69
C ARG A 14 -12.47 -19.88 -15.59
N ALA A 15 -12.44 -18.55 -15.47
CA ALA A 15 -11.39 -17.75 -16.09
C ALA A 15 -10.04 -18.38 -15.76
N GLU A 16 -9.26 -18.68 -16.79
CA GLU A 16 -7.90 -19.22 -16.66
C GLU A 16 -7.11 -18.31 -15.71
N GLN A 17 -6.63 -18.88 -14.62
CA GLN A 17 -5.77 -18.16 -13.68
C GLN A 17 -4.50 -17.75 -14.44
N PRO A 18 -4.12 -16.46 -14.46
CA PRO A 18 -2.92 -16.01 -15.15
C PRO A 18 -1.71 -16.78 -14.63
N LYS A 19 -0.85 -17.25 -15.54
CA LYS A 19 0.37 -18.00 -15.24
C LYS A 19 1.16 -17.28 -14.14
N ARG A 20 1.23 -17.88 -12.97
CA ARG A 20 1.95 -17.36 -11.81
C ARG A 20 3.45 -17.39 -12.11
N ALA A 21 4.08 -16.22 -12.30
CA ALA A 21 5.52 -16.13 -12.43
C ALA A 21 6.17 -16.46 -11.09
N ALA A 22 7.13 -17.39 -11.08
CA ALA A 22 7.90 -17.71 -9.89
C ALA A 22 8.68 -16.46 -9.41
N SER A 23 8.50 -16.07 -8.15
CA SER A 23 9.20 -14.96 -7.52
C SER A 23 10.16 -15.50 -6.47
N ARG A 24 11.39 -14.97 -6.44
CA ARG A 24 12.38 -15.34 -5.42
C ARG A 24 12.78 -14.11 -4.62
N CYS A 25 12.62 -14.15 -3.31
CA CYS A 25 13.04 -13.08 -2.41
C CYS A 25 14.56 -12.99 -2.31
N SER A 26 15.26 -14.11 -2.42
CA SER A 26 16.73 -14.19 -2.38
C SER A 26 17.43 -13.35 -3.47
N THR A 27 16.80 -13.18 -4.63
CA THR A 27 17.32 -12.41 -5.77
C THR A 27 16.55 -11.12 -6.05
N CYS A 28 15.61 -10.76 -5.18
CA CYS A 28 14.77 -9.58 -5.35
C CYS A 28 15.53 -8.30 -4.97
N ALA A 29 15.41 -7.25 -5.80
CA ALA A 29 16.00 -5.94 -5.49
C ALA A 29 15.42 -5.30 -4.21
N LEU A 30 14.22 -5.70 -3.79
CA LEU A 30 13.55 -5.22 -2.58
C LEU A 30 13.88 -6.05 -1.33
N ARG A 31 14.77 -7.03 -1.42
CA ARG A 31 15.12 -7.93 -0.32
C ARG A 31 15.43 -7.17 0.97
N THR A 32 16.24 -6.12 0.89
CA THR A 32 16.66 -5.32 2.06
C THR A 32 15.53 -4.53 2.71
N VAL A 33 14.41 -4.35 2.01
CA VAL A 33 13.22 -3.64 2.50
C VAL A 33 12.16 -4.60 3.04
N CYS A 34 11.99 -5.75 2.36
CA CYS A 34 10.92 -6.70 2.63
C CYS A 34 11.31 -7.83 3.59
N MET A 35 12.60 -8.04 3.87
CA MET A 35 13.10 -9.17 4.63
C MET A 35 14.06 -8.72 5.72
N PRO A 36 14.11 -9.43 6.86
CA PRO A 36 15.10 -9.16 7.88
C PRO A 36 16.54 -9.37 7.33
N PRO A 37 17.51 -8.55 7.76
CA PRO A 37 18.87 -8.65 7.25
C PRO A 37 19.60 -9.93 7.71
N ASP A 38 19.19 -10.51 8.84
CA ASP A 38 19.90 -11.59 9.53
C ASP A 38 19.38 -12.99 9.21
N LEU A 39 18.68 -13.17 8.07
CA LEU A 39 18.24 -14.48 7.63
C LEU A 39 19.41 -15.32 7.12
N SER A 40 19.49 -16.59 7.58
CA SER A 40 20.40 -17.57 7.04
C SER A 40 20.08 -17.94 5.58
N PRO A 41 21.02 -18.49 4.81
CA PRO A 41 20.76 -19.00 3.46
C PRO A 41 19.61 -20.03 3.41
N ASP A 42 19.54 -20.91 4.44
CA ASP A 42 18.49 -21.94 4.54
C ASP A 42 17.12 -21.30 4.81
N ASP A 43 17.06 -20.27 5.67
CA ASP A 43 15.83 -19.53 5.92
C ASP A 43 15.37 -18.79 4.67
N PHE A 44 16.31 -18.24 3.88
CA PHE A 44 15.95 -17.66 2.58
C PHE A 44 15.38 -18.66 1.59
N ALA A 45 15.92 -19.89 1.55
CA ALA A 45 15.35 -20.94 0.69
C ALA A 45 13.91 -21.29 1.10
N ARG A 46 13.62 -21.26 2.40
CA ARG A 46 12.26 -21.46 2.94
C ARG A 46 11.33 -20.29 2.59
N VAL A 47 11.80 -19.04 2.69
CA VAL A 47 11.05 -17.87 2.25
C VAL A 47 10.75 -17.96 0.75
N ASP A 48 11.73 -18.33 -0.09
CA ASP A 48 11.52 -18.48 -1.52
C ASP A 48 10.48 -19.57 -1.84
N ALA A 49 10.46 -20.65 -1.07
CA ALA A 49 9.45 -21.69 -1.21
C ALA A 49 8.05 -21.22 -0.80
N MET A 50 7.95 -20.39 0.23
CA MET A 50 6.70 -19.81 0.72
C MET A 50 6.15 -18.73 -0.21
N ILE A 51 6.98 -17.78 -0.64
CA ILE A 51 6.60 -16.63 -1.46
C ILE A 51 6.91 -16.92 -2.93
N CYS A 52 6.37 -18.00 -3.44
CA CYS A 52 6.63 -18.43 -4.82
C CYS A 52 5.69 -17.80 -5.85
N THR A 53 4.68 -17.03 -5.44
CA THR A 53 3.64 -16.52 -6.33
C THR A 53 3.52 -15.00 -6.29
N THR A 54 3.32 -14.42 -7.49
CA THR A 54 2.97 -13.02 -7.65
C THR A 54 1.62 -12.90 -8.36
N ARG A 55 0.91 -11.82 -8.05
CA ARG A 55 -0.30 -11.41 -8.78
C ARG A 55 -0.06 -10.07 -9.44
N HIS A 56 -0.37 -10.01 -10.73
CA HIS A 56 -0.46 -8.75 -11.46
C HIS A 56 -1.84 -8.14 -11.21
N VAL A 57 -1.88 -6.83 -10.96
CA VAL A 57 -3.09 -6.06 -10.66
C VAL A 57 -3.07 -4.83 -11.56
N ARG A 58 -4.05 -4.70 -12.44
CA ARG A 58 -4.13 -3.57 -13.37
C ARG A 58 -4.55 -2.29 -12.64
N ARG A 59 -4.20 -1.15 -13.19
CA ARG A 59 -4.66 0.14 -12.68
C ARG A 59 -6.18 0.16 -12.50
N GLY A 60 -6.65 0.57 -11.30
CA GLY A 60 -8.05 0.59 -10.92
C GLY A 60 -8.63 -0.77 -10.52
N GLU A 61 -7.87 -1.86 -10.65
CA GLU A 61 -8.31 -3.19 -10.20
C GLU A 61 -8.14 -3.30 -8.68
N THR A 62 -9.11 -3.97 -8.07
CA THR A 62 -9.12 -4.28 -6.63
C THR A 62 -8.32 -5.54 -6.34
N LEU A 63 -7.41 -5.47 -5.39
CA LEU A 63 -6.64 -6.61 -4.89
C LEU A 63 -7.46 -7.48 -3.93
N PHE A 64 -8.16 -6.86 -2.99
CA PHE A 64 -9.12 -7.47 -2.06
C PHE A 64 -10.18 -6.44 -1.63
N ARG A 65 -11.35 -6.92 -1.18
CA ARG A 65 -12.50 -6.11 -0.75
C ARG A 65 -12.85 -6.35 0.71
N PRO A 66 -13.60 -5.43 1.34
CA PRO A 66 -14.18 -5.67 2.66
C PRO A 66 -15.00 -6.96 2.66
N GLY A 67 -14.80 -7.80 3.69
CA GLY A 67 -15.48 -9.08 3.82
C GLY A 67 -14.81 -10.26 3.11
N ASP A 68 -13.85 -10.04 2.21
CA ASP A 68 -13.06 -11.13 1.62
C ASP A 68 -12.31 -11.87 2.72
N THR A 69 -12.27 -13.21 2.64
CA THR A 69 -11.55 -14.04 3.60
C THR A 69 -10.06 -13.71 3.58
N PHE A 70 -9.50 -13.46 4.76
CA PHE A 70 -8.08 -13.21 4.93
C PHE A 70 -7.29 -14.53 4.91
N ASN A 71 -6.49 -14.72 3.87
CA ASN A 71 -5.62 -15.90 3.73
C ASN A 71 -4.16 -15.51 3.53
N SER A 72 -3.89 -14.26 3.14
CA SER A 72 -2.56 -13.81 2.76
C SER A 72 -2.34 -12.34 3.09
N ILE A 73 -1.11 -11.99 3.39
CA ILE A 73 -0.59 -10.63 3.30
C ILE A 73 0.00 -10.45 1.91
N TYR A 74 0.04 -9.21 1.42
CA TYR A 74 0.60 -8.90 0.11
C TYR A 74 1.74 -7.90 0.30
N ALA A 75 2.87 -8.11 -0.40
CA ALA A 75 3.94 -7.12 -0.49
C ALA A 75 3.95 -6.49 -1.89
N VAL A 76 3.95 -5.17 -1.97
CA VAL A 76 4.00 -4.44 -3.25
C VAL A 76 5.38 -4.63 -3.87
N ARG A 77 5.44 -5.37 -4.99
CA ARG A 77 6.68 -5.61 -5.73
C ARG A 77 6.98 -4.51 -6.74
N THR A 78 5.96 -4.06 -7.45
CA THR A 78 6.00 -2.91 -8.38
C THR A 78 4.70 -2.16 -8.32
N GLY A 79 4.73 -0.87 -8.61
CA GLY A 79 3.54 -0.02 -8.63
C GLY A 79 3.17 0.50 -7.26
N SER A 80 1.90 0.85 -7.09
CA SER A 80 1.38 1.48 -5.87
C SER A 80 -0.12 1.24 -5.72
N PHE A 81 -0.59 1.30 -4.48
CA PHE A 81 -1.99 1.06 -4.12
C PHE A 81 -2.52 2.19 -3.23
N LYS A 82 -3.83 2.36 -3.24
CA LYS A 82 -4.56 3.06 -2.17
C LYS A 82 -5.37 2.04 -1.38
N THR A 83 -5.51 2.28 -0.08
CA THR A 83 -6.41 1.53 0.80
C THR A 83 -7.57 2.42 1.20
N ILE A 84 -8.76 1.84 1.22
CA ILE A 84 -10.02 2.52 1.51
C ILE A 84 -10.75 1.74 2.59
N VAL A 85 -11.36 2.46 3.52
CA VAL A 85 -12.36 1.92 4.46
C VAL A 85 -13.68 2.62 4.18
N MET A 86 -14.76 1.84 4.14
CA MET A 86 -16.11 2.33 3.87
C MET A 86 -16.87 2.46 5.19
N HIS A 87 -17.49 3.62 5.39
CA HIS A 87 -18.46 3.82 6.47
C HIS A 87 -19.81 3.17 6.11
N ARG A 88 -20.63 2.88 7.11
CA ARG A 88 -21.96 2.24 6.92
C ARG A 88 -22.90 3.05 6.02
N ASP A 89 -22.74 4.36 5.98
CA ASP A 89 -23.53 5.28 5.16
C ASP A 89 -23.05 5.38 3.71
N GLY A 90 -22.01 4.61 3.34
CA GLY A 90 -21.43 4.56 2.01
C GLY A 90 -20.29 5.56 1.76
N ASP A 91 -19.96 6.39 2.74
CA ASP A 91 -18.80 7.29 2.65
C ASP A 91 -17.50 6.49 2.64
N GLU A 92 -16.63 6.79 1.70
CA GLU A 92 -15.31 6.19 1.56
C GLU A 92 -14.24 7.09 2.17
N GLN A 93 -13.29 6.50 2.88
CA GLN A 93 -12.12 7.20 3.40
C GLN A 93 -10.85 6.49 2.92
N ILE A 94 -9.98 7.20 2.21
CA ILE A 94 -8.64 6.70 1.92
C ILE A 94 -7.84 6.70 3.22
N THR A 95 -7.36 5.52 3.62
CA THR A 95 -6.59 5.31 4.84
C THR A 95 -5.10 5.19 4.60
N GLY A 96 -4.68 4.96 3.34
CA GLY A 96 -3.27 4.84 3.03
C GLY A 96 -2.96 4.82 1.54
N PHE A 97 -1.70 5.10 1.25
CA PHE A 97 -1.07 4.88 -0.04
C PHE A 97 0.14 3.99 0.17
N GLN A 98 0.13 2.80 -0.40
CA GLN A 98 1.24 1.86 -0.29
C GLN A 98 2.08 1.89 -1.57
N ILE A 99 3.39 1.96 -1.38
CA ILE A 99 4.39 1.96 -2.45
C ILE A 99 5.22 0.68 -2.41
N VAL A 100 6.10 0.52 -3.39
CA VAL A 100 7.02 -0.61 -3.53
C VAL A 100 7.68 -0.96 -2.20
N GLY A 101 7.68 -2.24 -1.82
CA GLY A 101 8.26 -2.77 -0.58
C GLY A 101 7.36 -2.64 0.65
N GLU A 102 6.12 -2.17 0.52
CA GLU A 102 5.17 -2.09 1.63
C GLU A 102 4.15 -3.21 1.60
N SER A 103 3.60 -3.52 2.75
CA SER A 103 2.61 -4.58 2.92
C SER A 103 1.18 -4.06 2.80
N LEU A 104 0.29 -4.95 2.37
CA LEU A 104 -1.15 -4.76 2.28
C LEU A 104 -1.87 -5.92 2.97
N GLY A 105 -3.00 -5.64 3.59
CA GLY A 105 -3.90 -6.65 4.13
C GLY A 105 -3.66 -7.02 5.60
N LEU A 106 -2.73 -6.38 6.32
CA LEU A 106 -2.44 -6.66 7.73
C LEU A 106 -3.68 -6.56 8.64
N GLY A 107 -4.62 -5.65 8.33
CA GLY A 107 -5.86 -5.50 9.11
C GLY A 107 -6.73 -6.77 9.17
N GLY A 108 -6.59 -7.68 8.20
CA GLY A 108 -7.32 -8.96 8.17
C GLY A 108 -6.87 -9.98 9.21
N VAL A 109 -5.69 -9.80 9.80
CA VAL A 109 -5.15 -10.70 10.85
C VAL A 109 -6.07 -10.78 12.08
N TYR A 110 -6.69 -9.65 12.44
CA TYR A 110 -7.53 -9.56 13.63
C TYR A 110 -8.89 -10.28 13.48
N THR A 111 -9.53 -10.10 12.33
CA THR A 111 -10.92 -10.56 12.12
C THR A 111 -11.04 -11.81 11.26
N GLY A 112 -9.97 -12.24 10.60
CA GLY A 112 -10.01 -13.31 9.59
C GLY A 112 -10.62 -12.85 8.25
N HIS A 113 -10.94 -11.56 8.09
CA HIS A 113 -11.49 -10.96 6.88
C HIS A 113 -10.86 -9.59 6.65
N HIS A 114 -10.74 -9.17 5.40
CA HIS A 114 -10.31 -7.82 5.07
C HIS A 114 -11.38 -6.82 5.50
N ASN A 115 -10.99 -5.77 6.22
CA ASN A 115 -11.87 -4.69 6.71
C ASN A 115 -11.92 -3.48 5.78
N GLY A 116 -11.06 -3.44 4.77
CA GLY A 116 -10.97 -2.38 3.77
C GLY A 116 -10.72 -2.94 2.38
N GLU A 117 -10.66 -2.05 1.40
CA GLU A 117 -10.35 -2.34 0.01
C GLU A 117 -8.96 -1.85 -0.35
N ALA A 118 -8.23 -2.59 -1.21
CA ALA A 118 -6.97 -2.14 -1.80
C ALA A 118 -7.09 -2.06 -3.32
N ILE A 119 -6.86 -0.87 -3.88
CA ILE A 119 -7.01 -0.56 -5.31
C ILE A 119 -5.67 -0.12 -5.88
N ALA A 120 -5.28 -0.69 -7.03
CA ALA A 120 -4.05 -0.31 -7.71
C ALA A 120 -4.15 1.08 -8.37
N LEU A 121 -3.20 1.97 -8.07
CA LEU A 121 -3.11 3.32 -8.68
C LEU A 121 -2.45 3.30 -10.07
N GLU A 122 -1.74 2.24 -10.37
CA GLU A 122 -1.06 1.97 -11.64
C GLU A 122 -0.95 0.46 -11.84
N ASP A 123 -0.54 0.00 -13.02
CA ASP A 123 -0.27 -1.43 -13.24
C ASP A 123 0.80 -1.90 -12.26
N SER A 124 0.41 -2.81 -11.40
CA SER A 124 1.15 -3.20 -10.20
C SER A 124 1.35 -4.70 -10.14
N THR A 125 2.33 -5.13 -9.36
CA THR A 125 2.54 -6.54 -9.04
C THR A 125 2.72 -6.68 -7.54
N VAL A 126 2.06 -7.66 -6.94
CA VAL A 126 2.23 -8.00 -5.52
C VAL A 126 2.78 -9.41 -5.37
N CYS A 127 3.61 -9.61 -4.35
CA CYS A 127 3.96 -10.93 -3.85
C CYS A 127 2.85 -11.40 -2.89
N ILE A 128 2.41 -12.64 -3.04
CA ILE A 128 1.41 -13.26 -2.16
C ILE A 128 2.14 -14.00 -1.06
N ILE A 129 1.88 -13.66 0.19
CA ILE A 129 2.47 -14.25 1.38
C ILE A 129 1.36 -14.98 2.15
N PRO A 130 1.24 -16.32 2.01
CA PRO A 130 0.22 -17.08 2.73
C PRO A 130 0.42 -16.95 4.25
N PHE A 131 -0.60 -16.43 4.96
CA PHE A 131 -0.43 -16.05 6.36
C PHE A 131 -0.13 -17.24 7.27
N GLY A 132 -0.79 -18.38 7.07
CA GLY A 132 -0.50 -19.58 7.87
C GLY A 132 0.93 -20.11 7.72
N GLN A 133 1.54 -19.98 6.52
CA GLN A 133 2.95 -20.34 6.31
C GLN A 133 3.88 -19.32 6.95
N LEU A 134 3.52 -18.02 6.89
CA LEU A 134 4.26 -16.98 7.58
C LEU A 134 4.26 -17.18 9.10
N GLU A 135 3.10 -17.51 9.69
CA GLU A 135 2.99 -17.84 11.11
C GLU A 135 3.88 -19.02 11.49
N GLN A 136 3.85 -20.10 10.71
CA GLN A 136 4.71 -21.26 10.95
C GLN A 136 6.19 -20.84 10.91
N MET A 137 6.59 -20.07 9.91
CA MET A 137 7.95 -19.57 9.80
C MET A 137 8.36 -18.69 10.98
N CYS A 138 7.46 -17.84 11.48
CA CYS A 138 7.71 -17.00 12.65
C CYS A 138 7.95 -17.82 13.94
N ARG A 139 7.36 -19.02 14.07
CA ARG A 139 7.62 -19.90 15.24
C ARG A 139 9.01 -20.51 15.23
N GLU A 140 9.60 -20.69 14.06
CA GLU A 140 10.87 -21.38 13.86
C GLU A 140 12.04 -20.42 13.64
N VAL A 141 11.79 -19.23 13.06
CA VAL A 141 12.81 -18.26 12.64
C VAL A 141 12.60 -16.94 13.37
N ARG A 142 13.35 -16.72 14.47
CA ARG A 142 13.24 -15.50 15.28
C ARG A 142 13.37 -14.19 14.51
N PRO A 143 14.34 -14.02 13.58
CA PRO A 143 14.43 -12.80 12.76
C PRO A 143 13.15 -12.51 12.00
N MET A 144 12.48 -13.53 11.46
CA MET A 144 11.21 -13.38 10.74
C MET A 144 10.08 -12.94 11.68
N GLN A 145 9.97 -13.54 12.87
CA GLN A 145 9.00 -13.14 13.88
C GLN A 145 9.18 -11.66 14.26
N HIS A 146 10.41 -11.25 14.54
CA HIS A 146 10.72 -9.88 14.88
C HIS A 146 10.36 -8.91 13.75
N HIS A 147 10.64 -9.28 12.50
CA HIS A 147 10.30 -8.51 11.32
C HIS A 147 8.78 -8.31 11.17
N VAL A 148 7.99 -9.36 11.40
CA VAL A 148 6.52 -9.26 11.37
C VAL A 148 6.01 -8.33 12.47
N TYR A 149 6.58 -8.39 13.68
CA TYR A 149 6.23 -7.44 14.75
C TYR A 149 6.59 -6.00 14.39
N GLN A 150 7.73 -5.76 13.74
CA GLN A 150 8.11 -4.44 13.24
C GLN A 150 7.14 -3.93 12.16
N MET A 151 6.70 -4.81 11.25
CA MET A 151 5.71 -4.44 10.24
C MET A 151 4.38 -4.01 10.89
N MET A 152 3.86 -4.81 11.84
CA MET A 152 2.62 -4.49 12.56
C MET A 152 2.75 -3.20 13.39
N GLY A 153 3.84 -3.06 14.13
CA GLY A 153 4.14 -1.85 14.90
C GLY A 153 4.27 -0.61 14.01
N GLY A 154 4.90 -0.77 12.85
CA GLY A 154 5.01 0.30 11.85
C GLY A 154 3.65 0.75 11.31
N GLU A 155 2.71 -0.17 11.12
CA GLU A 155 1.34 0.17 10.71
C GLU A 155 0.61 0.96 11.81
N ILE A 156 0.69 0.51 13.07
CA ILE A 156 0.10 1.22 14.23
C ILE A 156 0.66 2.66 14.32
N VAL A 157 1.96 2.84 14.16
CA VAL A 157 2.60 4.17 14.18
C VAL A 157 2.11 5.03 13.01
N ARG A 158 1.93 4.44 11.82
CA ARG A 158 1.42 5.13 10.64
C ARG A 158 -0.02 5.61 10.85
N GLU A 159 -0.89 4.73 11.35
CA GLU A 159 -2.29 5.07 11.66
C GLU A 159 -2.38 6.16 12.74
N SER A 160 -1.60 6.05 13.81
CA SER A 160 -1.54 7.07 14.87
C SER A 160 -1.05 8.41 14.34
N SER A 161 -0.05 8.41 13.45
CA SER A 161 0.45 9.63 12.79
C SER A 161 -0.61 10.27 11.88
N GLN A 162 -1.40 9.45 11.18
CA GLN A 162 -2.54 9.92 10.39
C GLN A 162 -3.60 10.58 11.28
N MET A 163 -3.95 9.97 12.41
CA MET A 163 -4.91 10.54 13.36
C MET A 163 -4.41 11.89 13.90
N LEU A 164 -3.13 11.99 14.29
CA LEU A 164 -2.53 13.24 14.74
C LEU A 164 -2.59 14.31 13.64
N LEU A 165 -2.21 13.94 12.40
CA LEU A 165 -2.24 14.84 11.24
C LEU A 165 -3.65 15.40 11.03
N LEU A 166 -4.67 14.54 11.01
CA LEU A 166 -6.05 14.95 10.79
C LEU A 166 -6.63 15.75 11.95
N GLY A 167 -6.22 15.47 13.19
CA GLY A 167 -6.77 16.11 14.39
C GLY A 167 -6.15 17.46 14.74
N THR A 168 -4.87 17.69 14.43
CA THR A 168 -4.14 18.86 14.98
C THR A 168 -3.53 19.79 13.95
N MET A 169 -3.25 19.30 12.71
CA MET A 169 -2.50 20.08 11.73
C MET A 169 -3.40 20.95 10.84
N THR A 170 -2.91 22.10 10.44
CA THR A 170 -3.53 22.94 9.40
C THR A 170 -3.43 22.28 8.01
N ALA A 171 -4.23 22.73 7.06
CA ALA A 171 -4.19 22.21 5.69
C ALA A 171 -2.79 22.33 5.04
N GLU A 172 -2.07 23.41 5.32
CA GLU A 172 -0.70 23.62 4.84
C GLU A 172 0.25 22.59 5.44
N GLN A 173 0.19 22.37 6.75
CA GLN A 173 0.99 21.38 7.46
C GLN A 173 0.71 19.94 6.99
N ARG A 174 -0.57 19.60 6.77
CA ARG A 174 -0.96 18.27 6.28
C ARG A 174 -0.35 17.96 4.92
N VAL A 175 -0.39 18.91 3.97
CA VAL A 175 0.19 18.71 2.63
C VAL A 175 1.72 18.65 2.71
N ALA A 176 2.36 19.48 3.53
CA ALA A 176 3.81 19.43 3.75
C ALA A 176 4.25 18.08 4.35
N ALA A 177 3.57 17.63 5.42
CA ALA A 177 3.83 16.35 6.07
C ALA A 177 3.63 15.17 5.10
N PHE A 178 2.61 15.19 4.26
CA PHE A 178 2.36 14.17 3.24
C PHE A 178 3.53 14.07 2.24
N LEU A 179 4.00 15.20 1.71
CA LEU A 179 5.13 15.20 0.76
C LEU A 179 6.43 14.72 1.41
N LEU A 180 6.72 15.17 2.63
CA LEU A 180 7.89 14.75 3.39
C LEU A 180 7.83 13.25 3.76
N ASN A 181 6.65 12.73 4.10
CA ASN A 181 6.44 11.31 4.36
C ASN A 181 6.74 10.47 3.10
N LEU A 182 6.19 10.83 1.94
CA LEU A 182 6.49 10.15 0.68
C LEU A 182 7.98 10.22 0.33
N SER A 183 8.60 11.39 0.46
CA SER A 183 10.03 11.61 0.24
C SER A 183 10.88 10.64 1.09
N SER A 184 10.59 10.56 2.39
CA SER A 184 11.32 9.69 3.32
C SER A 184 11.12 8.22 3.00
N ARG A 185 9.92 7.81 2.61
CA ARG A 185 9.61 6.43 2.22
C ARG A 185 10.30 6.02 0.92
N PHE A 186 10.36 6.90 -0.07
CA PHE A 186 11.13 6.69 -1.30
C PHE A 186 12.64 6.58 -1.01
N LYS A 187 13.18 7.49 -0.18
CA LYS A 187 14.59 7.46 0.24
C LYS A 187 14.97 6.14 0.90
N ALA A 188 14.13 5.64 1.82
CA ALA A 188 14.37 4.37 2.52
C ALA A 188 14.43 3.16 1.56
N ARG A 189 13.97 3.30 0.32
CA ARG A 189 13.97 2.28 -0.73
C ARG A 189 15.01 2.52 -1.83
N GLY A 190 15.91 3.48 -1.61
CA GLY A 190 16.97 3.81 -2.57
C GLY A 190 16.53 4.66 -3.75
N TYR A 191 15.29 5.20 -3.72
CA TYR A 191 14.81 6.17 -4.71
C TYR A 191 15.17 7.60 -4.34
N SER A 192 14.95 8.54 -5.28
CA SER A 192 15.15 9.96 -5.01
C SER A 192 14.23 10.44 -3.87
N ALA A 193 14.82 11.14 -2.90
CA ALA A 193 14.06 11.84 -1.86
C ALA A 193 13.52 13.16 -2.36
N ALA A 194 14.15 13.76 -3.36
CA ALA A 194 13.82 15.07 -3.86
C ALA A 194 12.83 15.04 -5.02
N GLU A 195 12.85 13.98 -5.85
CA GLU A 195 12.00 13.90 -7.05
C GLU A 195 11.22 12.59 -7.08
N PHE A 196 9.90 12.70 -7.26
CA PHE A 196 9.00 11.56 -7.40
C PHE A 196 7.71 11.94 -8.13
N VAL A 197 7.01 10.92 -8.62
CA VAL A 197 5.73 11.06 -9.31
C VAL A 197 4.60 10.65 -8.37
N LEU A 198 3.65 11.55 -8.13
CA LEU A 198 2.41 11.24 -7.42
C LEU A 198 1.53 10.35 -8.31
N ARG A 199 1.29 9.12 -7.92
CA ARG A 199 0.41 8.20 -8.65
C ARG A 199 -1.06 8.47 -8.38
N MET A 200 -1.36 8.97 -7.18
CA MET A 200 -2.68 9.42 -6.76
C MET A 200 -3.06 10.77 -7.39
N THR A 201 -4.34 11.01 -7.48
CA THR A 201 -4.90 12.29 -7.91
C THR A 201 -4.88 13.31 -6.76
N ARG A 202 -5.13 14.59 -7.08
CA ARG A 202 -5.30 15.64 -6.06
C ARG A 202 -6.52 15.41 -5.18
N ASP A 203 -7.54 14.79 -5.76
CA ASP A 203 -8.76 14.42 -5.06
C ASP A 203 -8.47 13.31 -4.04
N GLU A 204 -7.85 12.22 -4.46
CA GLU A 204 -7.42 11.14 -3.58
C GLU A 204 -6.47 11.62 -2.46
N ILE A 205 -5.58 12.59 -2.74
CA ILE A 205 -4.77 13.23 -1.70
C ILE A 205 -5.67 14.03 -0.75
N GLY A 206 -6.68 14.71 -1.27
CA GLY A 206 -7.65 15.46 -0.48
C GLY A 206 -8.43 14.54 0.46
N GLU A 207 -8.97 13.43 -0.05
CA GLU A 207 -9.66 12.43 0.76
C GLU A 207 -8.76 11.88 1.87
N TYR A 208 -7.51 11.52 1.55
CA TYR A 208 -6.54 11.06 2.54
C TYR A 208 -6.22 12.10 3.61
N LEU A 209 -6.16 13.39 3.27
CA LEU A 209 -5.80 14.48 4.17
C LEU A 209 -7.01 15.19 4.80
N GLY A 210 -8.24 14.72 4.54
CA GLY A 210 -9.48 15.30 5.06
C GLY A 210 -9.69 16.75 4.56
N MET A 211 -9.47 16.98 3.26
CA MET A 211 -9.65 18.30 2.63
C MET A 211 -10.07 18.17 1.17
N LYS A 212 -10.63 19.24 0.60
CA LYS A 212 -11.05 19.27 -0.81
C LYS A 212 -9.86 19.38 -1.76
N LEU A 213 -10.00 18.85 -2.97
CA LEU A 213 -9.04 18.91 -4.08
C LEU A 213 -8.49 20.34 -4.30
N GLU A 214 -9.36 21.35 -4.26
CA GLU A 214 -8.97 22.74 -4.46
C GLU A 214 -8.01 23.23 -3.38
N THR A 215 -8.19 22.75 -2.14
CA THR A 215 -7.29 23.08 -1.04
C THR A 215 -5.92 22.47 -1.24
N VAL A 216 -5.84 21.19 -1.64
CA VAL A 216 -4.57 20.52 -1.99
C VAL A 216 -3.85 21.30 -3.10
N SER A 217 -4.56 21.63 -4.17
CA SER A 217 -4.01 22.37 -5.33
C SER A 217 -3.51 23.76 -4.93
N ARG A 218 -4.26 24.47 -4.07
CA ARG A 218 -3.87 25.79 -3.56
C ARG A 218 -2.62 25.71 -2.66
N MET A 219 -2.50 24.69 -1.82
CA MET A 219 -1.31 24.51 -0.97
C MET A 219 -0.07 24.21 -1.79
N LEU A 220 -0.16 23.34 -2.79
CA LEU A 220 0.96 23.07 -3.69
C LEU A 220 1.39 24.30 -4.48
N SER A 221 0.44 25.10 -4.99
CA SER A 221 0.76 26.38 -5.65
C SER A 221 1.39 27.39 -4.68
N LYS A 222 1.01 27.36 -3.39
CA LYS A 222 1.63 28.18 -2.35
C LYS A 222 3.08 27.74 -2.10
N PHE A 223 3.36 26.44 -2.03
CA PHE A 223 4.72 25.91 -1.87
C PHE A 223 5.60 26.23 -3.07
N GLN A 224 5.06 26.17 -4.29
CA GLN A 224 5.79 26.59 -5.50
C GLN A 224 6.19 28.06 -5.45
N ARG A 225 5.27 28.96 -5.07
CA ARG A 225 5.57 30.39 -4.93
C ARG A 225 6.61 30.70 -3.84
N LYS A 226 6.67 29.87 -2.78
CA LYS A 226 7.67 29.97 -1.73
C LYS A 226 9.01 29.32 -2.10
N GLY A 227 9.13 28.69 -3.28
CA GLY A 227 10.35 27.97 -3.69
C GLY A 227 10.62 26.67 -2.93
N LEU A 228 9.63 26.14 -2.18
CA LEU A 228 9.79 24.91 -1.39
C LEU A 228 9.64 23.66 -2.25
N VAL A 229 8.77 23.71 -3.26
CA VAL A 229 8.45 22.59 -4.15
C VAL A 229 8.35 23.10 -5.58
N ALA A 230 8.81 22.33 -6.56
CA ALA A 230 8.42 22.45 -7.96
C ALA A 230 7.44 21.33 -8.30
N ALA A 231 6.31 21.66 -8.94
CA ALA A 231 5.31 20.69 -9.33
C ALA A 231 4.88 20.91 -10.78
N GLN A 232 4.97 19.84 -11.58
CA GLN A 232 4.50 19.81 -12.97
C GLN A 232 3.59 18.59 -13.16
N GLY A 233 2.29 18.82 -13.21
CA GLY A 233 1.30 17.75 -13.24
C GLY A 233 1.39 16.85 -11.99
N LYS A 234 1.79 15.60 -12.18
CA LYS A 234 2.02 14.62 -11.12
C LYS A 234 3.48 14.56 -10.63
N GLN A 235 4.39 15.21 -11.35
CA GLN A 235 5.81 15.24 -10.96
C GLN A 235 6.02 16.27 -9.87
N ILE A 236 6.69 15.86 -8.80
CA ILE A 236 7.02 16.69 -7.63
C ILE A 236 8.53 16.69 -7.45
N GLN A 237 9.07 17.89 -7.26
CA GLN A 237 10.44 18.08 -6.80
C GLN A 237 10.40 18.90 -5.51
N ILE A 238 10.91 18.33 -4.41
CA ILE A 238 11.13 19.06 -3.16
C ILE A 238 12.43 19.83 -3.32
N VAL A 239 12.34 21.16 -3.39
CA VAL A 239 13.48 22.05 -3.60
C VAL A 239 14.14 22.41 -2.27
N ASP A 240 13.32 22.71 -1.25
CA ASP A 240 13.77 23.02 0.10
C ASP A 240 13.01 22.14 1.12
N SER A 241 13.64 21.05 1.50
CA SER A 241 13.06 20.10 2.46
C SER A 241 13.02 20.66 3.88
N GLU A 242 13.98 21.52 4.25
CA GLU A 242 14.01 22.12 5.59
C GLU A 242 12.93 23.19 5.74
N GLY A 243 12.80 24.08 4.77
CA GLY A 243 11.70 25.07 4.75
C GLY A 243 10.32 24.38 4.75
N LEU A 244 10.19 23.20 4.12
CA LEU A 244 8.94 22.44 4.13
C LEU A 244 8.64 21.80 5.50
N ARG A 245 9.68 21.46 6.31
CA ARG A 245 9.51 20.96 7.70
C ARG A 245 9.13 22.06 8.69
N GLN A 246 9.44 23.31 8.38
CA GLN A 246 9.15 24.45 9.26
C GLN A 246 7.73 25.02 9.08
N ILE A 247 6.94 24.43 8.17
CA ILE A 247 5.52 24.76 8.03
C ILE A 247 4.70 24.15 9.17
#